data_34c7aac927beb3a82729c4d9fc407fbe
#
_entry.id   34c7aac927beb3a82729c4d9fc407fbe
#
_cell.length_a   1.000
_cell.length_b   1.000
_cell.length_c   1.000
_cell.angle_alpha   90.00
_cell.angle_beta   90.00
_cell.angle_gamma   90.00
#
_symmetry.space_group_name_H-M   'P 1'
#
loop_
_entity.id
_entity.type
_entity.pdbx_description
1 polymer ?
#
loop_
_entity_poly.entity_id
_entity_poly.type
_entity_poly.pdbx_seq_one_letter_code
_entity_poly.pdbx_strand_id
1 'polypeptide(L)'
;MSQNSEFHDDNALLDIHDRPKPLAWAGLSLQHMFSMFGSTVIVPLLVGLSPSIALFSSGIGTLLHIMITQRKIPAYMGSSFAFITPMLALMKTTGYPGIAQGVVSVGIVYLIIAAIIWAVGSNWVDKILPPIVVGPIVMVIGLSLAGSAATDAMMKNGHYNLTYFMIALATLGIAIFCNMAFKGLIGLIPVLLGIVGGYLISMALGLVDLHAIAVAPWFKIPAFEFPGISYPFKLNFGAIITIAPIAFVTMTEHMGHIMVLNELTHRNFFKDPGLNRTLAGDGVASLVAGLIGGPAVTSYGENIGVMMITKVHSVYVLIGAAVFAMIFAFVNKLNVLIMQMPLPVIGGISFLLFGTIATSGIQVMIDDKVDLSKKRNLMIASTTLVIGIGNAYLQIGQFQFTGLALATIIAIILNLVMPQEAASEKVIKSVE
;
A
#
# COMPACT_ATOMS: atom_id res chain seq x y z
N MET A 1 -16.28 -36.12 -17.62
CA MET A 1 -17.13 -35.29 -16.74
C MET A 1 -16.45 -35.28 -15.37
N SER A 2 -15.54 -34.32 -15.14
CA SER A 2 -14.93 -34.10 -13.82
C SER A 2 -15.83 -33.13 -13.06
N GLN A 3 -16.49 -33.63 -12.01
CA GLN A 3 -17.11 -32.78 -10.99
C GLN A 3 -15.97 -31.99 -10.30
N ASN A 4 -15.75 -30.76 -10.70
CA ASN A 4 -15.13 -29.76 -9.86
C ASN A 4 -16.15 -29.47 -8.75
N SER A 5 -16.05 -30.18 -7.63
CA SER A 5 -16.63 -29.71 -6.39
C SER A 5 -15.84 -28.44 -6.04
N GLU A 6 -16.40 -27.27 -6.32
CA GLU A 6 -15.84 -26.01 -5.85
C GLU A 6 -15.78 -26.13 -4.32
N PHE A 7 -14.56 -26.02 -3.79
CA PHE A 7 -14.36 -26.02 -2.34
C PHE A 7 -15.13 -24.83 -1.77
N HIS A 8 -16.05 -25.08 -0.86
CA HIS A 8 -16.78 -24.05 -0.12
C HIS A 8 -16.24 -24.01 1.29
N ASP A 9 -15.89 -22.82 1.78
CA ASP A 9 -15.46 -22.62 3.16
C ASP A 9 -16.70 -22.47 4.07
N ASP A 10 -17.05 -23.52 4.78
CA ASP A 10 -18.19 -23.53 5.72
C ASP A 10 -18.03 -22.55 6.89
N ASN A 11 -16.82 -22.03 7.15
CA ASN A 11 -16.56 -21.03 8.19
C ASN A 11 -16.76 -19.59 7.70
N ALA A 12 -16.84 -19.37 6.39
CA ALA A 12 -17.10 -18.06 5.80
C ALA A 12 -18.60 -17.71 5.90
N LEU A 13 -18.89 -16.43 6.19
CA LEU A 13 -20.26 -15.92 6.07
C LEU A 13 -20.65 -15.76 4.58
N LEU A 14 -19.70 -15.38 3.73
CA LEU A 14 -19.78 -15.35 2.29
C LEU A 14 -18.44 -15.82 1.73
N ASP A 15 -18.45 -16.92 1.02
CA ASP A 15 -17.26 -17.44 0.33
C ASP A 15 -16.97 -16.63 -0.96
N ILE A 16 -15.85 -16.89 -1.62
CA ILE A 16 -15.28 -16.11 -2.72
C ILE A 16 -16.28 -15.83 -3.83
N HIS A 17 -17.08 -16.82 -4.22
CA HIS A 17 -18.03 -16.74 -5.34
C HIS A 17 -19.47 -16.44 -4.89
N ASP A 18 -19.73 -16.29 -3.61
CA ASP A 18 -21.06 -15.99 -3.08
C ASP A 18 -21.51 -14.59 -3.45
N ARG A 19 -22.78 -14.47 -3.83
CA ARG A 19 -23.41 -13.19 -4.19
C ARG A 19 -24.39 -12.79 -3.08
N PRO A 20 -24.07 -11.75 -2.31
CA PRO A 20 -25.00 -11.26 -1.29
C PRO A 20 -26.24 -10.60 -1.93
N LYS A 21 -27.34 -10.52 -1.17
CA LYS A 21 -28.53 -9.77 -1.58
C LYS A 21 -28.18 -8.30 -1.84
N PRO A 22 -28.88 -7.58 -2.74
CA PRO A 22 -28.48 -6.23 -3.20
C PRO A 22 -28.22 -5.23 -2.05
N LEU A 23 -29.06 -5.19 -1.03
CA LEU A 23 -28.87 -4.27 0.11
C LEU A 23 -27.64 -4.65 0.96
N ALA A 24 -27.46 -5.93 1.25
CA ALA A 24 -26.28 -6.42 1.95
C ALA A 24 -25.03 -6.22 1.11
N TRP A 25 -25.08 -6.47 -0.20
CA TRP A 25 -24.00 -6.19 -1.14
C TRP A 25 -23.56 -4.72 -1.09
N ALA A 26 -24.51 -3.78 -1.17
CA ALA A 26 -24.19 -2.37 -1.11
C ALA A 26 -23.55 -1.98 0.23
N GLY A 27 -24.10 -2.45 1.36
CA GLY A 27 -23.56 -2.17 2.69
C GLY A 27 -22.15 -2.73 2.90
N LEU A 28 -21.92 -3.99 2.54
CA LEU A 28 -20.60 -4.64 2.64
C LEU A 28 -19.58 -4.01 1.68
N SER A 29 -20.00 -3.65 0.48
CA SER A 29 -19.13 -2.98 -0.50
C SER A 29 -18.73 -1.57 -0.03
N LEU A 30 -19.64 -0.80 0.54
CA LEU A 30 -19.34 0.50 1.14
C LEU A 30 -18.39 0.32 2.35
N GLN A 31 -18.57 -0.70 3.17
CA GLN A 31 -17.66 -1.02 4.28
C GLN A 31 -16.23 -1.21 3.79
N HIS A 32 -16.02 -2.05 2.77
CA HIS A 32 -14.71 -2.27 2.18
C HIS A 32 -14.14 -0.99 1.55
N MET A 33 -14.96 -0.19 0.88
CA MET A 33 -14.55 1.08 0.31
C MET A 33 -14.11 2.07 1.41
N PHE A 34 -14.83 2.18 2.52
CA PHE A 34 -14.47 3.06 3.63
C PHE A 34 -13.24 2.58 4.40
N SER A 35 -13.00 1.27 4.48
CA SER A 35 -11.79 0.73 5.12
C SER A 35 -10.52 1.16 4.39
N MET A 36 -10.52 1.14 3.05
CA MET A 36 -9.36 1.53 2.23
C MET A 36 -9.27 3.04 1.98
N PHE A 37 -10.36 3.78 2.23
CA PHE A 37 -10.48 5.17 1.83
C PHE A 37 -9.36 6.04 2.39
N GLY A 38 -9.08 5.93 3.70
CA GLY A 38 -8.05 6.73 4.36
C GLY A 38 -6.67 6.55 3.72
N SER A 39 -6.22 5.32 3.60
CA SER A 39 -4.92 4.99 3.01
C SER A 39 -4.83 5.43 1.54
N THR A 40 -5.90 5.23 0.76
CA THR A 40 -5.93 5.57 -0.67
C THR A 40 -5.85 7.07 -0.92
N VAL A 41 -6.44 7.92 -0.07
CA VAL A 41 -6.44 9.38 -0.26
C VAL A 41 -5.22 10.08 0.34
N ILE A 42 -4.57 9.50 1.36
CA ILE A 42 -3.40 10.09 2.01
C ILE A 42 -2.18 10.10 1.07
N VAL A 43 -1.94 9.01 0.34
CA VAL A 43 -0.79 8.93 -0.60
C VAL A 43 -0.81 10.07 -1.63
N PRO A 44 -1.89 10.29 -2.40
CA PRO A 44 -1.92 11.41 -3.35
C PRO A 44 -1.81 12.77 -2.66
N LEU A 45 -2.41 12.98 -1.48
CA LEU A 45 -2.28 14.23 -0.73
C LEU A 45 -0.82 14.54 -0.37
N LEU A 46 -0.09 13.56 0.15
CA LEU A 46 1.32 13.72 0.52
C LEU A 46 2.20 14.02 -0.69
N VAL A 47 1.90 13.45 -1.85
CA VAL A 47 2.68 13.63 -3.08
C VAL A 47 2.27 14.87 -3.88
N GLY A 48 1.07 15.41 -3.63
CA GLY A 48 0.49 16.51 -4.42
C GLY A 48 -0.25 16.03 -5.66
N LEU A 49 -0.75 14.80 -5.66
CA LEU A 49 -1.60 14.23 -6.71
C LEU A 49 -3.09 14.40 -6.37
N SER A 50 -3.94 14.16 -7.35
CA SER A 50 -5.40 14.24 -7.15
C SER A 50 -5.97 13.02 -6.43
N PRO A 51 -6.63 13.19 -5.26
CA PRO A 51 -7.30 12.08 -4.58
C PRO A 51 -8.40 11.43 -5.42
N SER A 52 -9.10 12.19 -6.28
CA SER A 52 -10.13 11.63 -7.16
C SER A 52 -9.55 10.65 -8.18
N ILE A 53 -8.38 10.96 -8.74
CA ILE A 53 -7.73 10.03 -9.68
C ILE A 53 -7.22 8.79 -8.94
N ALA A 54 -6.70 8.95 -7.73
CA ALA A 54 -6.27 7.81 -6.91
C ALA A 54 -7.43 6.87 -6.57
N LEU A 55 -8.60 7.40 -6.21
CA LEU A 55 -9.82 6.60 -5.99
C LEU A 55 -10.26 5.87 -7.27
N PHE A 56 -10.22 6.56 -8.41
CA PHE A 56 -10.55 5.93 -9.69
C PHE A 56 -9.54 4.84 -10.06
N SER A 57 -8.24 5.11 -9.90
CA SER A 57 -7.16 4.15 -10.16
C SER A 57 -7.27 2.91 -9.26
N SER A 58 -7.61 3.11 -7.98
CA SER A 58 -7.87 2.03 -7.02
C SER A 58 -9.02 1.15 -7.47
N GLY A 59 -10.15 1.77 -7.87
CA GLY A 59 -11.32 1.02 -8.35
C GLY A 59 -11.05 0.24 -9.63
N ILE A 60 -10.54 0.91 -10.68
CA ILE A 60 -10.23 0.23 -11.95
C ILE A 60 -9.12 -0.82 -11.77
N GLY A 61 -8.10 -0.53 -10.96
CA GLY A 61 -7.04 -1.48 -10.62
C GLY A 61 -7.58 -2.74 -9.95
N THR A 62 -8.50 -2.60 -8.99
CA THR A 62 -9.17 -3.73 -8.32
C THR A 62 -9.97 -4.58 -9.31
N LEU A 63 -10.74 -3.95 -10.20
CA LEU A 63 -11.50 -4.68 -11.22
C LEU A 63 -10.57 -5.47 -12.16
N LEU A 64 -9.49 -4.87 -12.62
CA LEU A 64 -8.50 -5.52 -13.48
C LEU A 64 -7.80 -6.67 -12.77
N HIS A 65 -7.39 -6.48 -11.51
CA HIS A 65 -6.79 -7.54 -10.70
C HIS A 65 -7.74 -8.73 -10.55
N ILE A 66 -9.00 -8.50 -10.18
CA ILE A 66 -10.01 -9.54 -10.04
C ILE A 66 -10.25 -10.27 -11.37
N MET A 67 -10.23 -9.57 -12.51
CA MET A 67 -10.37 -10.19 -13.84
C MET A 67 -9.17 -11.09 -14.17
N ILE A 68 -7.95 -10.61 -13.98
CA ILE A 68 -6.71 -11.34 -14.30
C ILE A 68 -6.55 -12.56 -13.39
N THR A 69 -6.94 -12.45 -12.13
CA THR A 69 -6.93 -13.56 -11.16
C THR A 69 -8.16 -14.46 -11.26
N GLN A 70 -8.94 -14.35 -12.35
CA GLN A 70 -10.10 -15.19 -12.66
C GLN A 70 -11.18 -15.16 -11.58
N ARG A 71 -11.33 -14.04 -10.88
CA ARG A 71 -12.27 -13.86 -9.75
C ARG A 71 -12.03 -14.82 -8.58
N LYS A 72 -10.80 -15.34 -8.42
CA LYS A 72 -10.45 -16.28 -7.36
C LYS A 72 -9.86 -15.61 -6.15
N ILE A 73 -9.30 -14.41 -6.30
CA ILE A 73 -8.59 -13.71 -5.22
C ILE A 73 -9.39 -12.50 -4.76
N PRO A 74 -9.85 -12.49 -3.51
CA PRO A 74 -10.54 -11.35 -2.93
C PRO A 74 -9.52 -10.31 -2.42
N ALA A 75 -8.79 -9.64 -3.32
CA ALA A 75 -7.86 -8.56 -2.98
C ALA A 75 -8.38 -7.22 -3.51
N TYR A 76 -8.27 -6.17 -2.69
CA TYR A 76 -8.55 -4.81 -3.07
C TYR A 76 -7.24 -4.05 -3.33
N MET A 77 -7.22 -3.24 -4.38
CA MET A 77 -6.04 -2.49 -4.80
C MET A 77 -6.15 -1.02 -4.37
N GLY A 78 -5.08 -0.45 -3.85
CA GLY A 78 -5.05 0.97 -3.49
C GLY A 78 -3.67 1.59 -3.58
N SER A 79 -3.56 2.89 -3.31
CA SER A 79 -2.33 3.67 -3.44
C SER A 79 -1.23 3.15 -2.52
N SER A 80 -0.08 2.77 -3.06
CA SER A 80 1.02 2.20 -2.27
C SER A 80 1.88 3.25 -1.60
N PHE A 81 2.10 3.10 -0.30
CA PHE A 81 2.96 3.97 0.51
C PHE A 81 4.45 3.84 0.17
N ALA A 82 4.88 2.71 -0.37
CA ALA A 82 6.28 2.46 -0.74
C ALA A 82 6.81 3.49 -1.77
N PHE A 83 5.93 4.07 -2.57
CA PHE A 83 6.31 5.01 -3.62
C PHE A 83 6.28 6.48 -3.20
N ILE A 84 5.85 6.84 -1.98
CA ILE A 84 5.71 8.24 -1.56
C ILE A 84 7.04 8.98 -1.68
N THR A 85 8.10 8.48 -1.05
CA THR A 85 9.42 9.14 -1.04
C THR A 85 9.98 9.37 -2.46
N PRO A 86 10.04 8.36 -3.36
CA PRO A 86 10.52 8.59 -4.71
C PRO A 86 9.57 9.44 -5.56
N MET A 87 8.25 9.34 -5.37
CA MET A 87 7.30 10.23 -6.05
C MET A 87 7.46 11.68 -5.61
N LEU A 88 7.69 11.96 -4.32
CA LEU A 88 8.01 13.30 -3.82
C LEU A 88 9.28 13.88 -4.44
N ALA A 89 10.32 13.06 -4.59
CA ALA A 89 11.56 13.48 -5.26
C ALA A 89 11.32 13.83 -6.75
N LEU A 90 10.57 12.99 -7.46
CA LEU A 90 10.24 13.22 -8.86
C LEU A 90 9.25 14.38 -9.05
N MET A 91 8.30 14.59 -8.13
CA MET A 91 7.39 15.72 -8.21
C MET A 91 8.13 17.05 -8.21
N LYS A 92 9.22 17.17 -7.44
CA LYS A 92 10.06 18.37 -7.37
C LYS A 92 10.93 18.60 -8.60
N THR A 93 11.29 17.54 -9.34
CA THR A 93 12.25 17.60 -10.45
C THR A 93 11.60 17.50 -11.81
N THR A 94 10.72 16.53 -12.01
CA THR A 94 10.11 16.19 -13.31
C THR A 94 8.59 16.31 -13.32
N GLY A 95 7.99 16.55 -12.16
CA GLY A 95 6.54 16.58 -12.00
C GLY A 95 5.88 15.22 -12.26
N TYR A 96 4.55 15.24 -12.51
CA TYR A 96 3.79 14.03 -12.79
C TYR A 96 4.30 13.22 -13.98
N PRO A 97 4.77 13.83 -15.11
CA PRO A 97 5.30 13.05 -16.24
C PRO A 97 6.41 12.06 -15.88
N GLY A 98 7.27 12.41 -14.93
CA GLY A 98 8.29 11.48 -14.39
C GLY A 98 7.68 10.41 -13.51
N ILE A 99 6.76 10.79 -12.63
CA ILE A 99 6.04 9.83 -11.78
C ILE A 99 5.29 8.81 -12.63
N ALA A 100 4.56 9.25 -13.66
CA ALA A 100 3.82 8.37 -14.57
C ALA A 100 4.71 7.30 -15.19
N GLN A 101 5.88 7.69 -15.71
CA GLN A 101 6.83 6.74 -16.30
C GLN A 101 7.40 5.77 -15.28
N GLY A 102 7.70 6.26 -14.07
CA GLY A 102 8.10 5.40 -12.96
C GLY A 102 7.02 4.38 -12.60
N VAL A 103 5.77 4.81 -12.43
CA VAL A 103 4.63 3.94 -12.08
C VAL A 103 4.34 2.92 -13.19
N VAL A 104 4.37 3.35 -14.46
CA VAL A 104 4.24 2.44 -15.61
C VAL A 104 5.37 1.41 -15.61
N SER A 105 6.61 1.83 -15.30
CA SER A 105 7.74 0.91 -15.24
C SER A 105 7.60 -0.14 -14.13
N VAL A 106 6.99 0.20 -13.00
CA VAL A 106 6.61 -0.78 -11.95
C VAL A 106 5.70 -1.84 -12.53
N GLY A 107 4.62 -1.43 -13.21
CA GLY A 107 3.71 -2.38 -13.85
C GLY A 107 4.42 -3.29 -14.85
N ILE A 108 5.34 -2.75 -15.64
CA ILE A 108 6.15 -3.54 -16.60
C ILE A 108 7.05 -4.54 -15.86
N VAL A 109 7.72 -4.14 -14.77
CA VAL A 109 8.56 -5.03 -13.96
C VAL A 109 7.72 -6.17 -13.39
N TYR A 110 6.53 -5.89 -12.86
CA TYR A 110 5.61 -6.93 -12.38
C TYR A 110 5.23 -7.91 -13.49
N LEU A 111 4.92 -7.43 -14.70
CA LEU A 111 4.57 -8.28 -15.84
C LEU A 111 5.74 -9.15 -16.30
N ILE A 112 6.98 -8.60 -16.29
CA ILE A 112 8.19 -9.36 -16.63
C ILE A 112 8.40 -10.47 -15.60
N ILE A 113 8.31 -10.17 -14.29
CA ILE A 113 8.46 -11.16 -13.24
C ILE A 113 7.35 -12.21 -13.30
N ALA A 114 6.10 -11.80 -13.55
CA ALA A 114 4.98 -12.70 -13.74
C ALA A 114 5.22 -13.66 -14.93
N ALA A 115 5.77 -13.17 -16.04
CA ALA A 115 6.12 -13.99 -17.19
C ALA A 115 7.28 -14.96 -16.88
N ILE A 116 8.29 -14.53 -16.12
CA ILE A 116 9.38 -15.40 -15.68
C ILE A 116 8.82 -16.51 -14.77
N ILE A 117 7.98 -16.17 -13.80
CA ILE A 117 7.34 -17.16 -12.91
C ILE A 117 6.48 -18.14 -13.70
N TRP A 118 5.74 -17.66 -14.69
CA TRP A 118 4.97 -18.54 -15.58
C TRP A 118 5.85 -19.53 -16.34
N ALA A 119 7.04 -19.10 -16.80
CA ALA A 119 7.94 -19.92 -17.61
C ALA A 119 8.79 -20.91 -16.78
N VAL A 120 9.31 -20.48 -15.61
CA VAL A 120 10.31 -21.25 -14.83
C VAL A 120 9.85 -21.60 -13.41
N GLY A 121 8.64 -21.20 -13.01
CA GLY A 121 8.11 -21.44 -11.66
C GLY A 121 8.52 -20.35 -10.65
N SER A 122 8.04 -20.46 -9.42
CA SER A 122 8.20 -19.44 -8.34
C SER A 122 9.32 -19.74 -7.33
N ASN A 123 9.92 -20.93 -7.35
CA ASN A 123 10.86 -21.38 -6.32
C ASN A 123 12.12 -20.50 -6.13
N TRP A 124 12.46 -19.70 -7.13
CA TRP A 124 13.59 -18.76 -7.06
C TRP A 124 13.25 -17.49 -6.30
N VAL A 125 11.96 -17.14 -6.20
CA VAL A 125 11.49 -15.92 -5.51
C VAL A 125 11.85 -15.98 -4.03
N ASP A 126 11.58 -17.10 -3.36
CA ASP A 126 11.87 -17.31 -1.94
C ASP A 126 13.36 -17.20 -1.62
N LYS A 127 14.23 -17.51 -2.61
CA LYS A 127 15.67 -17.37 -2.46
C LYS A 127 16.16 -15.93 -2.55
N ILE A 128 15.51 -15.12 -3.38
CA ILE A 128 15.87 -13.69 -3.56
C ILE A 128 15.27 -12.82 -2.47
N LEU A 129 14.02 -13.13 -2.09
CA LEU A 129 13.20 -12.35 -1.17
C LEU A 129 12.77 -13.17 0.06
N PRO A 130 13.73 -13.74 0.83
CA PRO A 130 13.37 -14.41 2.08
C PRO A 130 12.91 -13.39 3.14
N PRO A 131 12.24 -13.82 4.22
CA PRO A 131 11.71 -12.94 5.26
C PRO A 131 12.72 -11.98 5.88
N ILE A 132 13.99 -12.39 5.97
CA ILE A 132 15.09 -11.54 6.46
C ILE A 132 15.40 -10.36 5.53
N VAL A 133 15.03 -10.43 4.27
CA VAL A 133 15.10 -9.32 3.29
C VAL A 133 13.82 -8.51 3.34
N VAL A 134 12.67 -9.19 3.28
CA VAL A 134 11.34 -8.57 3.20
C VAL A 134 11.01 -7.76 4.44
N GLY A 135 11.18 -8.33 5.64
CA GLY A 135 10.82 -7.69 6.91
C GLY A 135 11.46 -6.32 7.10
N PRO A 136 12.80 -6.20 7.04
CA PRO A 136 13.49 -4.92 7.15
C PRO A 136 13.09 -3.91 6.05
N ILE A 137 12.83 -4.35 4.82
CA ILE A 137 12.38 -3.48 3.73
C ILE A 137 11.00 -2.90 4.04
N VAL A 138 10.05 -3.70 4.49
CA VAL A 138 8.70 -3.25 4.89
C VAL A 138 8.79 -2.29 6.08
N MET A 139 9.67 -2.56 7.06
CA MET A 139 9.94 -1.61 8.16
C MET A 139 10.44 -0.26 7.63
N VAL A 140 11.34 -0.25 6.66
CA VAL A 140 11.85 0.97 6.03
C VAL A 140 10.74 1.78 5.37
N ILE A 141 9.75 1.15 4.71
CA ILE A 141 8.62 1.87 4.11
C ILE A 141 7.95 2.79 5.14
N GLY A 142 7.57 2.24 6.29
CA GLY A 142 6.91 3.02 7.34
C GLY A 142 7.85 4.04 8.00
N LEU A 143 9.04 3.59 8.44
CA LEU A 143 9.94 4.42 9.23
C LEU A 143 10.62 5.55 8.44
N SER A 144 10.87 5.38 7.15
CA SER A 144 11.43 6.45 6.32
C SER A 144 10.51 7.66 6.16
N LEU A 145 9.21 7.48 6.35
CA LEU A 145 8.19 8.53 6.28
C LEU A 145 7.88 9.17 7.64
N ALA A 146 8.44 8.64 8.75
CA ALA A 146 8.14 9.12 10.11
C ALA A 146 8.49 10.61 10.30
N GLY A 147 9.61 11.06 9.71
CA GLY A 147 10.00 12.47 9.75
C GLY A 147 9.03 13.41 9.05
N SER A 148 8.47 12.98 7.91
CA SER A 148 7.42 13.72 7.18
C SER A 148 6.14 13.80 8.01
N ALA A 149 5.68 12.67 8.58
CA ALA A 149 4.52 12.65 9.46
C ALA A 149 4.69 13.60 10.67
N ALA A 150 5.87 13.62 11.29
CA ALA A 150 6.18 14.53 12.39
C ALA A 150 6.13 16.00 11.94
N THR A 151 6.71 16.30 10.77
CA THR A 151 6.68 17.66 10.21
C THR A 151 5.24 18.12 9.96
N ASP A 152 4.42 17.32 9.31
CA ASP A 152 3.01 17.64 9.01
C ASP A 152 2.18 17.78 10.30
N ALA A 153 2.50 16.97 11.33
CA ALA A 153 1.81 16.99 12.62
C ALA A 153 2.08 18.25 13.45
N MET A 154 3.27 18.83 13.38
CA MET A 154 3.68 19.87 14.35
C MET A 154 4.20 21.18 13.74
N MET A 155 4.42 21.25 12.41
CA MET A 155 5.00 22.42 11.78
C MET A 155 3.96 23.21 10.98
N LYS A 156 3.95 24.53 11.17
CA LYS A 156 3.20 25.47 10.34
C LYS A 156 4.17 26.48 9.74
N ASN A 157 4.26 26.51 8.42
CA ASN A 157 5.20 27.39 7.70
C ASN A 157 6.65 27.26 8.18
N GLY A 158 7.10 26.05 8.49
CA GLY A 158 8.47 25.78 8.94
C GLY A 158 8.73 26.02 10.43
N HIS A 159 7.74 26.48 11.22
CA HIS A 159 7.83 26.72 12.65
C HIS A 159 6.96 25.75 13.45
N TYR A 160 7.44 25.37 14.63
CA TYR A 160 6.65 24.55 15.56
C TYR A 160 5.36 25.24 15.95
N ASN A 161 4.25 24.50 15.90
CA ASN A 161 2.91 24.98 16.24
C ASN A 161 2.20 24.01 17.17
N LEU A 162 2.00 24.42 18.42
CA LEU A 162 1.36 23.56 19.44
C LEU A 162 -0.07 23.18 19.05
N THR A 163 -0.84 24.08 18.45
CA THR A 163 -2.22 23.79 18.02
C THR A 163 -2.24 22.68 16.98
N TYR A 164 -1.31 22.71 16.01
CA TYR A 164 -1.15 21.65 15.02
C TYR A 164 -0.85 20.32 15.72
N PHE A 165 0.11 20.31 16.62
CA PHE A 165 0.48 19.08 17.32
C PHE A 165 -0.66 18.50 18.17
N MET A 166 -1.45 19.36 18.84
CA MET A 166 -2.63 18.92 19.60
C MET A 166 -3.72 18.33 18.69
N ILE A 167 -3.95 18.91 17.51
CA ILE A 167 -4.87 18.34 16.51
C ILE A 167 -4.37 16.98 16.03
N ALA A 168 -3.08 16.85 15.74
CA ALA A 168 -2.48 15.59 15.32
C ALA A 168 -2.64 14.50 16.37
N LEU A 169 -2.35 14.83 17.65
CA LEU A 169 -2.53 13.90 18.78
C LEU A 169 -4.00 13.53 18.98
N ALA A 170 -4.93 14.47 18.84
CA ALA A 170 -6.36 14.20 18.92
C ALA A 170 -6.82 13.26 17.78
N THR A 171 -6.36 13.52 16.54
CA THR A 171 -6.62 12.67 15.37
C THR A 171 -6.13 11.24 15.60
N LEU A 172 -4.89 11.09 16.05
CA LEU A 172 -4.29 9.80 16.40
C LEU A 172 -5.06 9.11 17.52
N GLY A 173 -5.36 9.85 18.60
CA GLY A 173 -6.10 9.33 19.76
C GLY A 173 -7.50 8.84 19.40
N ILE A 174 -8.23 9.59 18.55
CA ILE A 174 -9.54 9.15 18.04
C ILE A 174 -9.41 7.86 17.25
N ALA A 175 -8.43 7.77 16.33
CA ALA A 175 -8.23 6.57 15.53
C ALA A 175 -7.91 5.35 16.42
N ILE A 176 -6.99 5.48 17.38
CA ILE A 176 -6.65 4.40 18.32
C ILE A 176 -7.85 4.02 19.18
N PHE A 177 -8.56 5.02 19.73
CA PHE A 177 -9.75 4.77 20.58
C PHE A 177 -10.83 4.03 19.78
N CYS A 178 -11.12 4.47 18.54
CA CYS A 178 -12.10 3.81 17.69
C CYS A 178 -11.69 2.36 17.34
N ASN A 179 -10.42 2.12 17.10
CA ASN A 179 -9.91 0.78 16.84
C ASN A 179 -10.08 -0.17 18.03
N MET A 180 -9.83 0.31 19.25
CA MET A 180 -9.83 -0.51 20.46
C MET A 180 -11.19 -0.62 21.15
N ALA A 181 -11.98 0.47 21.17
CA ALA A 181 -13.22 0.54 21.93
C ALA A 181 -14.43 -0.02 21.17
N PHE A 182 -14.42 0.07 19.83
CA PHE A 182 -15.56 -0.37 19.04
C PHE A 182 -15.31 -1.71 18.36
N LYS A 183 -16.37 -2.52 18.29
CA LYS A 183 -16.43 -3.77 17.54
C LYS A 183 -17.31 -3.60 16.29
N GLY A 184 -17.23 -4.53 15.35
CA GLY A 184 -18.03 -4.48 14.12
C GLY A 184 -17.57 -3.37 13.16
N LEU A 185 -18.49 -2.77 12.43
CA LEU A 185 -18.22 -1.79 11.36
C LEU A 185 -17.36 -0.61 11.79
N ILE A 186 -17.64 -0.04 12.97
CA ILE A 186 -16.92 1.16 13.46
C ILE A 186 -15.47 0.83 13.77
N GLY A 187 -15.20 -0.34 14.37
CA GLY A 187 -13.83 -0.80 14.63
C GLY A 187 -13.02 -1.15 13.38
N LEU A 188 -13.66 -1.29 12.22
CA LEU A 188 -13.02 -1.62 10.94
C LEU A 188 -12.58 -0.40 10.12
N ILE A 189 -12.99 0.82 10.51
CA ILE A 189 -12.69 2.07 9.80
C ILE A 189 -12.01 3.12 10.70
N PRO A 190 -11.06 2.74 11.57
CA PRO A 190 -10.49 3.64 12.57
C PRO A 190 -9.74 4.82 11.93
N VAL A 191 -9.05 4.60 10.82
CA VAL A 191 -8.33 5.63 10.07
C VAL A 191 -9.30 6.70 9.58
N LEU A 192 -10.41 6.30 8.97
CA LEU A 192 -11.43 7.23 8.49
C LEU A 192 -12.05 8.03 9.65
N LEU A 193 -12.35 7.38 10.78
CA LEU A 193 -12.92 8.05 11.96
C LEU A 193 -11.93 9.03 12.59
N GLY A 194 -10.65 8.69 12.63
CA GLY A 194 -9.57 9.60 13.04
C GLY A 194 -9.51 10.83 12.15
N ILE A 195 -9.52 10.63 10.83
CA ILE A 195 -9.54 11.73 9.85
C ILE A 195 -10.76 12.61 10.05
N VAL A 196 -11.96 12.05 10.13
CA VAL A 196 -13.21 12.82 10.33
C VAL A 196 -13.16 13.59 11.63
N GLY A 197 -12.76 12.98 12.74
CA GLY A 197 -12.66 13.64 14.04
C GLY A 197 -11.65 14.78 14.04
N GLY A 198 -10.44 14.54 13.52
CA GLY A 198 -9.40 15.58 13.38
C GLY A 198 -9.82 16.72 12.44
N TYR A 199 -10.52 16.38 11.36
CA TYR A 199 -11.07 17.35 10.42
C TYR A 199 -12.13 18.26 11.07
N LEU A 200 -13.06 17.68 11.85
CA LEU A 200 -14.08 18.43 12.59
C LEU A 200 -13.45 19.36 13.63
N ILE A 201 -12.43 18.90 14.36
CA ILE A 201 -11.68 19.75 15.30
C ILE A 201 -11.00 20.90 14.53
N SER A 202 -10.35 20.62 13.42
CA SER A 202 -9.69 21.63 12.58
C SER A 202 -10.67 22.64 12.01
N MET A 203 -11.88 22.19 11.63
CA MET A 203 -12.96 23.04 11.15
C MET A 203 -13.46 23.99 12.25
N ALA A 204 -13.65 23.48 13.48
CA ALA A 204 -14.02 24.29 14.63
C ALA A 204 -12.95 25.36 14.99
N LEU A 205 -11.70 25.08 14.68
CA LEU A 205 -10.57 26.03 14.89
C LEU A 205 -10.32 26.94 13.68
N GLY A 206 -11.19 26.92 12.64
CA GLY A 206 -11.10 27.79 11.46
C GLY A 206 -9.92 27.48 10.52
N LEU A 207 -9.39 26.25 10.55
CA LEU A 207 -8.27 25.84 9.69
C LEU A 207 -8.71 25.27 8.33
N VAL A 208 -10.02 25.16 8.09
CA VAL A 208 -10.61 24.61 6.87
C VAL A 208 -11.32 25.70 6.10
N ASP A 209 -11.05 25.81 4.80
CA ASP A 209 -11.78 26.73 3.92
C ASP A 209 -13.14 26.12 3.52
N LEU A 210 -14.16 26.45 4.32
CA LEU A 210 -15.54 26.01 4.07
C LEU A 210 -16.14 26.65 2.81
N HIS A 211 -15.67 27.84 2.41
CA HIS A 211 -16.17 28.52 1.22
C HIS A 211 -15.76 27.73 -0.03
N ALA A 212 -14.52 27.28 -0.13
CA ALA A 212 -14.05 26.45 -1.24
C ALA A 212 -14.90 25.17 -1.41
N ILE A 213 -15.30 24.54 -0.29
CA ILE A 213 -16.17 23.36 -0.32
C ILE A 213 -17.60 23.73 -0.75
N ALA A 214 -18.13 24.86 -0.26
CA ALA A 214 -19.50 25.30 -0.55
C ALA A 214 -19.69 25.59 -2.04
N VAL A 215 -18.77 26.33 -2.66
CA VAL A 215 -18.83 26.72 -4.07
C VAL A 215 -18.47 25.63 -5.05
N ALA A 216 -17.84 24.56 -4.60
CA ALA A 216 -17.44 23.45 -5.47
C ALA A 216 -18.67 22.77 -6.10
N PRO A 217 -18.66 22.47 -7.41
CA PRO A 217 -19.72 21.70 -8.04
C PRO A 217 -19.78 20.29 -7.43
N TRP A 218 -20.99 19.69 -7.42
CA TRP A 218 -21.16 18.34 -6.88
C TRP A 218 -20.42 17.28 -7.66
N PHE A 219 -20.44 17.38 -8.99
CA PHE A 219 -19.82 16.42 -9.89
C PHE A 219 -18.83 17.10 -10.82
N LYS A 220 -17.70 16.47 -11.03
CA LYS A 220 -16.68 16.89 -11.99
C LYS A 220 -15.93 15.65 -12.49
N ILE A 221 -15.58 15.63 -13.75
CA ILE A 221 -14.69 14.60 -14.29
C ILE A 221 -13.30 14.78 -13.65
N PRO A 222 -12.70 13.72 -13.04
CA PRO A 222 -11.33 13.79 -12.55
C PRO A 222 -10.38 14.30 -13.63
N ALA A 223 -9.40 15.09 -13.24
CA ALA A 223 -8.43 15.65 -14.18
C ALA A 223 -7.41 14.55 -14.56
N PHE A 224 -7.87 13.57 -15.34
CA PHE A 224 -7.00 12.51 -15.84
C PHE A 224 -5.83 13.07 -16.63
N GLU A 225 -4.67 12.46 -16.45
CA GLU A 225 -3.44 12.84 -17.14
C GLU A 225 -2.94 11.68 -18.01
N PHE A 226 -3.00 11.87 -19.33
CA PHE A 226 -2.60 10.86 -20.31
C PHE A 226 -1.29 11.27 -21.00
N PRO A 227 -0.28 10.35 -21.06
CA PRO A 227 0.95 10.60 -21.81
C PRO A 227 0.65 10.94 -23.28
N GLY A 228 1.27 11.99 -23.82
CA GLY A 228 1.08 12.44 -25.20
C GLY A 228 -0.18 13.26 -25.44
N ILE A 229 -1.13 13.32 -24.49
CA ILE A 229 -2.35 14.14 -24.57
C ILE A 229 -2.29 15.29 -23.57
N SER A 230 -2.15 14.98 -22.27
CA SER A 230 -2.12 15.98 -21.20
C SER A 230 -0.73 16.64 -21.07
N TYR A 231 0.31 15.92 -21.44
CA TYR A 231 1.69 16.41 -21.44
C TYR A 231 2.53 15.72 -22.54
N PRO A 232 3.59 16.38 -23.06
CA PRO A 232 4.49 15.78 -24.06
C PRO A 232 5.19 14.55 -23.48
N PHE A 233 5.16 13.43 -24.21
CA PHE A 233 5.90 12.24 -23.80
C PHE A 233 7.39 12.43 -24.13
N LYS A 234 8.23 12.47 -23.09
CA LYS A 234 9.70 12.44 -23.20
C LYS A 234 10.22 11.36 -22.27
N LEU A 235 10.91 10.36 -22.80
CA LEU A 235 11.42 9.26 -22.00
C LEU A 235 12.42 9.77 -20.94
N ASN A 236 12.15 9.42 -19.67
CA ASN A 236 12.96 9.79 -18.52
C ASN A 236 13.49 8.54 -17.83
N PHE A 237 14.67 8.08 -18.20
CA PHE A 237 15.32 6.93 -17.59
C PHE A 237 15.59 7.14 -16.09
N GLY A 238 15.86 8.38 -15.64
CA GLY A 238 16.05 8.69 -14.22
C GLY A 238 14.82 8.38 -13.39
N ALA A 239 13.64 8.77 -13.87
CA ALA A 239 12.38 8.46 -13.19
C ALA A 239 12.11 6.95 -13.15
N ILE A 240 12.38 6.23 -14.24
CA ILE A 240 12.24 4.78 -14.31
C ILE A 240 13.16 4.10 -13.28
N ILE A 241 14.45 4.43 -13.28
CA ILE A 241 15.45 3.85 -12.38
C ILE A 241 15.15 4.18 -10.91
N THR A 242 14.54 5.33 -10.62
CA THR A 242 14.19 5.75 -9.27
C THR A 242 13.01 4.94 -8.70
N ILE A 243 12.02 4.61 -9.52
CA ILE A 243 10.76 3.98 -9.05
C ILE A 243 10.72 2.46 -9.33
N ALA A 244 11.19 2.00 -10.49
CA ALA A 244 11.08 0.59 -10.89
C ALA A 244 11.63 -0.43 -9.85
N PRO A 245 12.77 -0.20 -9.17
CA PRO A 245 13.28 -1.15 -8.18
C PRO A 245 12.33 -1.40 -6.99
N ILE A 246 11.45 -0.43 -6.69
CA ILE A 246 10.49 -0.55 -5.58
C ILE A 246 9.41 -1.60 -5.90
N ALA A 247 9.26 -1.97 -7.18
CA ALA A 247 8.39 -3.08 -7.56
C ALA A 247 8.72 -4.37 -6.78
N PHE A 248 10.00 -4.65 -6.52
CA PHE A 248 10.39 -5.84 -5.73
C PHE A 248 9.90 -5.75 -4.29
N VAL A 249 9.85 -4.56 -3.72
CA VAL A 249 9.30 -4.33 -2.37
C VAL A 249 7.82 -4.64 -2.35
N THR A 250 7.07 -4.02 -3.25
CA THR A 250 5.61 -4.19 -3.29
C THR A 250 5.19 -5.59 -3.75
N MET A 251 6.02 -6.29 -4.54
CA MET A 251 5.82 -7.72 -4.81
C MET A 251 5.89 -8.56 -3.53
N THR A 252 6.83 -8.27 -2.63
CA THR A 252 6.95 -9.01 -1.36
C THR A 252 5.79 -8.72 -0.44
N GLU A 253 5.34 -7.45 -0.36
CA GLU A 253 4.13 -7.05 0.36
C GLU A 253 2.91 -7.80 -0.19
N HIS A 254 2.74 -7.82 -1.51
CA HIS A 254 1.67 -8.55 -2.18
C HIS A 254 1.70 -10.06 -1.85
N MET A 255 2.88 -10.70 -1.91
CA MET A 255 3.01 -12.12 -1.54
C MET A 255 2.60 -12.37 -0.09
N GLY A 256 2.99 -11.49 0.84
CA GLY A 256 2.54 -11.54 2.22
C GLY A 256 1.01 -11.47 2.34
N HIS A 257 0.37 -10.57 1.62
CA HIS A 257 -1.09 -10.47 1.57
C HIS A 257 -1.75 -11.75 1.01
N ILE A 258 -1.17 -12.34 -0.03
CA ILE A 258 -1.66 -13.62 -0.58
C ILE A 258 -1.49 -14.77 0.41
N MET A 259 -0.41 -14.80 1.20
CA MET A 259 -0.23 -15.80 2.27
C MET A 259 -1.35 -15.68 3.33
N VAL A 260 -1.65 -14.48 3.80
CA VAL A 260 -2.74 -14.26 4.75
C VAL A 260 -4.10 -14.65 4.14
N LEU A 261 -4.33 -14.33 2.87
CA LEU A 261 -5.54 -14.77 2.17
C LEU A 261 -5.63 -16.29 2.02
N ASN A 262 -4.49 -16.98 1.80
CA ASN A 262 -4.45 -18.45 1.77
C ASN A 262 -4.91 -19.06 3.09
N GLU A 263 -4.40 -18.52 4.21
CA GLU A 263 -4.79 -18.98 5.55
C GLU A 263 -6.24 -18.68 5.86
N LEU A 264 -6.68 -17.47 5.52
CA LEU A 264 -8.05 -17.00 5.79
C LEU A 264 -9.11 -17.79 5.03
N THR A 265 -8.83 -18.16 3.77
CA THR A 265 -9.79 -18.83 2.88
C THR A 265 -9.55 -20.33 2.77
N HIS A 266 -8.56 -20.87 3.47
CA HIS A 266 -8.12 -22.28 3.38
C HIS A 266 -7.83 -22.72 1.94
N ARG A 267 -7.29 -21.81 1.09
CA ARG A 267 -6.98 -22.03 -0.32
C ARG A 267 -5.51 -21.74 -0.60
N ASN A 268 -5.00 -22.23 -1.70
CA ASN A 268 -3.62 -21.95 -2.13
C ASN A 268 -3.60 -21.14 -3.43
N PHE A 269 -3.62 -19.82 -3.30
CA PHE A 269 -3.60 -18.90 -4.44
C PHE A 269 -2.25 -18.81 -5.15
N PHE A 270 -1.17 -19.27 -4.51
CA PHE A 270 0.12 -19.41 -5.21
C PHE A 270 0.07 -20.50 -6.28
N LYS A 271 -0.82 -21.49 -6.09
CA LYS A 271 -1.00 -22.59 -7.04
C LYS A 271 -2.15 -22.31 -8.02
N ASP A 272 -3.28 -21.83 -7.53
CA ASP A 272 -4.48 -21.53 -8.32
C ASP A 272 -5.12 -20.21 -7.85
N PRO A 273 -5.13 -19.16 -8.65
CA PRO A 273 -4.83 -19.04 -10.09
C PRO A 273 -3.34 -18.98 -10.43
N GLY A 274 -2.44 -19.01 -9.45
CA GLY A 274 -1.00 -18.97 -9.60
C GLY A 274 -0.38 -17.60 -9.31
N LEU A 275 0.81 -17.58 -8.68
CA LEU A 275 1.52 -16.34 -8.31
C LEU A 275 1.77 -15.43 -9.52
N ASN A 276 2.00 -15.99 -10.71
CA ASN A 276 2.16 -15.22 -11.93
C ASN A 276 0.94 -14.37 -12.27
N ARG A 277 -0.30 -14.88 -12.03
CA ARG A 277 -1.52 -14.11 -12.28
C ARG A 277 -1.78 -13.07 -11.22
N THR A 278 -1.45 -13.34 -9.96
CA THR A 278 -1.62 -12.37 -8.89
C THR A 278 -0.72 -11.16 -9.11
N LEU A 279 0.57 -11.41 -9.43
CA LEU A 279 1.52 -10.37 -9.75
C LEU A 279 1.16 -9.63 -11.05
N ALA A 280 0.70 -10.34 -12.08
CA ALA A 280 0.24 -9.69 -13.30
C ALA A 280 -0.97 -8.76 -13.04
N GLY A 281 -1.86 -9.13 -12.13
CA GLY A 281 -2.98 -8.30 -11.70
C GLY A 281 -2.52 -6.96 -11.10
N ASP A 282 -1.58 -6.99 -10.14
CA ASP A 282 -1.00 -5.80 -9.54
C ASP A 282 -0.22 -4.97 -10.58
N GLY A 283 0.52 -5.65 -11.46
CA GLY A 283 1.27 -5.01 -12.53
C GLY A 283 0.39 -4.23 -13.49
N VAL A 284 -0.69 -4.83 -14.00
CA VAL A 284 -1.63 -4.16 -14.89
C VAL A 284 -2.36 -3.03 -14.16
N ALA A 285 -2.75 -3.23 -12.90
CA ALA A 285 -3.39 -2.21 -12.09
C ALA A 285 -2.49 -0.96 -11.93
N SER A 286 -1.21 -1.13 -11.60
CA SER A 286 -0.23 -0.04 -11.48
C SER A 286 0.06 0.60 -12.84
N LEU A 287 0.18 -0.19 -13.92
CA LEU A 287 0.39 0.33 -15.27
C LEU A 287 -0.75 1.27 -15.68
N VAL A 288 -2.00 0.82 -15.51
CA VAL A 288 -3.18 1.64 -15.84
C VAL A 288 -3.24 2.87 -14.94
N ALA A 289 -2.96 2.75 -13.63
CA ALA A 289 -2.90 3.89 -12.73
C ALA A 289 -1.93 4.96 -13.22
N GLY A 290 -0.71 4.59 -13.58
CA GLY A 290 0.30 5.52 -14.10
C GLY A 290 -0.08 6.17 -15.43
N LEU A 291 -0.85 5.48 -16.28
CA LEU A 291 -1.31 6.01 -17.57
C LEU A 291 -2.45 7.02 -17.45
N ILE A 292 -3.20 7.02 -16.34
CA ILE A 292 -4.38 7.87 -16.17
C ILE A 292 -4.21 9.02 -15.16
N GLY A 293 -3.02 9.17 -14.58
CA GLY A 293 -2.76 10.26 -13.62
C GLY A 293 -2.68 9.81 -12.17
N GLY A 294 -2.76 8.50 -11.89
CA GLY A 294 -2.78 7.94 -10.55
C GLY A 294 -1.40 7.55 -10.00
N PRO A 295 -1.29 7.35 -8.68
CA PRO A 295 -0.12 6.74 -8.05
C PRO A 295 -0.07 5.24 -8.33
N ALA A 296 1.10 4.62 -8.06
CA ALA A 296 1.23 3.17 -8.08
C ALA A 296 0.28 2.52 -7.08
N VAL A 297 -0.32 1.40 -7.46
CA VAL A 297 -1.27 0.66 -6.61
C VAL A 297 -0.72 -0.71 -6.23
N THR A 298 -1.16 -1.21 -5.06
CA THR A 298 -0.84 -2.55 -4.54
C THR A 298 -2.05 -3.12 -3.80
N SER A 299 -2.02 -4.41 -3.50
CA SER A 299 -3.05 -5.04 -2.66
C SER A 299 -3.05 -4.48 -1.23
N TYR A 300 -4.23 -4.36 -0.60
CA TYR A 300 -4.41 -3.71 0.70
C TYR A 300 -4.68 -4.70 1.83
N GLY A 301 -3.83 -4.62 2.85
CA GLY A 301 -3.98 -5.39 4.10
C GLY A 301 -5.21 -4.97 4.90
N GLU A 302 -5.63 -3.70 4.87
CA GLU A 302 -6.82 -3.19 5.55
C GLU A 302 -8.09 -3.93 5.12
N ASN A 303 -8.23 -4.19 3.82
CA ASN A 303 -9.37 -4.94 3.30
C ASN A 303 -9.32 -6.43 3.69
N ILE A 304 -8.12 -7.01 3.80
CA ILE A 304 -7.93 -8.36 4.32
C ILE A 304 -8.32 -8.41 5.80
N GLY A 305 -7.95 -7.40 6.59
CA GLY A 305 -8.38 -7.25 7.98
C GLY A 305 -9.91 -7.20 8.14
N VAL A 306 -10.61 -6.51 7.24
CA VAL A 306 -12.08 -6.52 7.19
C VAL A 306 -12.60 -7.94 6.94
N MET A 307 -12.04 -8.67 5.97
CA MET A 307 -12.45 -10.05 5.67
C MET A 307 -12.23 -10.99 6.85
N MET A 308 -11.11 -10.85 7.59
CA MET A 308 -10.82 -11.66 8.79
C MET A 308 -11.89 -11.50 9.87
N ILE A 309 -12.37 -10.27 10.09
CA ILE A 309 -13.34 -9.97 11.15
C ILE A 309 -14.77 -10.30 10.68
N THR A 310 -15.12 -9.97 9.45
CA THR A 310 -16.47 -10.14 8.91
C THR A 310 -16.75 -11.54 8.39
N LYS A 311 -15.69 -12.31 8.09
CA LYS A 311 -15.75 -13.59 7.39
C LYS A 311 -16.46 -13.50 6.02
N VAL A 312 -16.38 -12.32 5.38
CA VAL A 312 -16.92 -12.06 4.06
C VAL A 312 -15.78 -12.04 3.05
N HIS A 313 -15.62 -13.11 2.31
CA HIS A 313 -14.52 -13.30 1.35
C HIS A 313 -14.95 -13.05 -0.11
N SER A 314 -16.20 -12.61 -0.33
CA SER A 314 -16.78 -12.47 -1.65
C SER A 314 -16.09 -11.44 -2.54
N VAL A 315 -15.61 -11.87 -3.72
CA VAL A 315 -15.07 -10.97 -4.75
C VAL A 315 -16.13 -10.00 -5.28
N TYR A 316 -17.41 -10.36 -5.24
CA TYR A 316 -18.49 -9.47 -5.66
C TYR A 316 -18.66 -8.26 -4.75
N VAL A 317 -18.36 -8.42 -3.46
CA VAL A 317 -18.33 -7.31 -2.50
C VAL A 317 -17.19 -6.35 -2.85
N LEU A 318 -16.01 -6.86 -3.20
CA LEU A 318 -14.88 -6.04 -3.62
C LEU A 318 -15.10 -5.36 -4.98
N ILE A 319 -15.78 -6.03 -5.92
CA ILE A 319 -16.23 -5.39 -7.16
C ILE A 319 -17.15 -4.21 -6.85
N GLY A 320 -18.08 -4.37 -5.92
CA GLY A 320 -18.94 -3.28 -5.47
C GLY A 320 -18.15 -2.13 -4.83
N ALA A 321 -17.19 -2.44 -3.97
CA ALA A 321 -16.32 -1.44 -3.36
C ALA A 321 -15.52 -0.65 -4.42
N ALA A 322 -14.98 -1.34 -5.44
CA ALA A 322 -14.28 -0.74 -6.55
C ALA A 322 -15.18 0.21 -7.37
N VAL A 323 -16.41 -0.22 -7.65
CA VAL A 323 -17.40 0.62 -8.36
C VAL A 323 -17.75 1.85 -7.53
N PHE A 324 -17.99 1.71 -6.21
CA PHE A 324 -18.24 2.86 -5.35
C PHE A 324 -17.05 3.82 -5.30
N ALA A 325 -15.82 3.33 -5.22
CA ALA A 325 -14.63 4.18 -5.26
C ALA A 325 -14.54 4.97 -6.57
N MET A 326 -14.82 4.33 -7.71
CA MET A 326 -14.87 5.00 -9.01
C MET A 326 -15.98 6.06 -9.06
N ILE A 327 -17.18 5.78 -8.54
CA ILE A 327 -18.27 6.77 -8.46
C ILE A 327 -17.86 7.95 -7.58
N PHE A 328 -17.24 7.70 -6.42
CA PHE A 328 -16.80 8.76 -5.51
C PHE A 328 -15.70 9.63 -6.11
N ALA A 329 -14.90 9.10 -7.03
CA ALA A 329 -13.93 9.90 -7.79
C ALA A 329 -14.57 11.05 -8.57
N PHE A 330 -15.82 10.92 -9.01
CA PHE A 330 -16.56 11.98 -9.71
C PHE A 330 -17.30 12.93 -8.77
N VAL A 331 -17.41 12.63 -7.47
CA VAL A 331 -18.02 13.51 -6.46
C VAL A 331 -17.04 14.60 -6.07
N ASN A 332 -17.06 15.71 -6.81
CA ASN A 332 -16.05 16.77 -6.66
C ASN A 332 -16.09 17.46 -5.30
N LYS A 333 -17.26 17.59 -4.67
CA LYS A 333 -17.33 18.11 -3.29
C LYS A 333 -16.52 17.27 -2.31
N LEU A 334 -16.55 15.93 -2.45
CA LEU A 334 -15.73 15.04 -1.67
C LEU A 334 -14.23 15.24 -1.97
N ASN A 335 -13.88 15.38 -3.25
CA ASN A 335 -12.48 15.64 -3.63
C ASN A 335 -11.96 16.95 -3.03
N VAL A 336 -12.74 18.05 -3.12
CA VAL A 336 -12.37 19.35 -2.53
C VAL A 336 -12.26 19.23 -1.01
N LEU A 337 -13.19 18.53 -0.35
CA LEU A 337 -13.15 18.28 1.09
C LEU A 337 -11.85 17.54 1.49
N ILE A 338 -11.45 16.53 0.73
CA ILE A 338 -10.18 15.81 0.97
C ILE A 338 -8.97 16.72 0.73
N MET A 339 -8.96 17.52 -0.33
CA MET A 339 -7.87 18.44 -0.64
C MET A 339 -7.72 19.58 0.37
N GLN A 340 -8.78 19.91 1.10
CA GLN A 340 -8.78 20.88 2.20
C GLN A 340 -8.38 20.26 3.55
N MET A 341 -7.94 19.00 3.58
CA MET A 341 -7.54 18.33 4.80
C MET A 341 -6.31 19.01 5.39
N PRO A 342 -6.41 19.53 6.65
CA PRO A 342 -5.29 20.19 7.30
C PRO A 342 -4.10 19.26 7.54
N LEU A 343 -2.88 19.79 7.36
CA LEU A 343 -1.63 19.03 7.57
C LEU A 343 -1.58 18.29 8.92
N PRO A 344 -1.99 18.88 10.08
CA PRO A 344 -1.95 18.16 11.35
C PRO A 344 -2.87 16.94 11.39
N VAL A 345 -3.96 16.92 10.63
CA VAL A 345 -4.82 15.74 10.51
C VAL A 345 -4.09 14.65 9.73
N ILE A 346 -3.46 15.03 8.60
CA ILE A 346 -2.65 14.10 7.79
C ILE A 346 -1.49 13.56 8.63
N GLY A 347 -0.74 14.43 9.32
CA GLY A 347 0.39 14.03 10.18
C GLY A 347 -0.03 13.09 11.31
N GLY A 348 -1.15 13.41 12.00
CA GLY A 348 -1.66 12.60 13.09
C GLY A 348 -2.05 11.18 12.66
N ILE A 349 -2.76 11.05 11.55
CA ILE A 349 -3.13 9.71 11.05
C ILE A 349 -1.93 8.98 10.42
N SER A 350 -0.97 9.71 9.86
CA SER A 350 0.26 9.13 9.30
C SER A 350 1.12 8.46 10.37
N PHE A 351 1.14 8.96 11.61
CA PHE A 351 1.79 8.25 12.72
C PHE A 351 1.25 6.84 12.90
N LEU A 352 -0.06 6.66 12.84
CA LEU A 352 -0.68 5.34 12.95
C LEU A 352 -0.35 4.48 11.73
N LEU A 353 -0.55 5.00 10.52
CA LEU A 353 -0.38 4.24 9.28
C LEU A 353 1.09 3.82 9.06
N PHE A 354 2.03 4.75 9.22
CA PHE A 354 3.44 4.41 9.03
C PHE A 354 3.96 3.49 10.13
N GLY A 355 3.44 3.66 11.36
CA GLY A 355 3.73 2.76 12.48
C GLY A 355 3.23 1.34 12.22
N THR A 356 2.00 1.19 11.73
CA THR A 356 1.43 -0.13 11.43
C THR A 356 2.16 -0.81 10.28
N ILE A 357 2.56 -0.09 9.23
CA ILE A 357 3.39 -0.63 8.14
C ILE A 357 4.73 -1.13 8.69
N ALA A 358 5.41 -0.32 9.51
CA ALA A 358 6.68 -0.73 10.10
C ALA A 358 6.53 -1.98 10.98
N THR A 359 5.46 -2.05 11.75
CA THR A 359 5.15 -3.22 12.61
C THR A 359 4.84 -4.47 11.79
N SER A 360 4.19 -4.32 10.62
CA SER A 360 3.97 -5.45 9.71
C SER A 360 5.30 -6.06 9.23
N GLY A 361 6.34 -5.25 9.00
CA GLY A 361 7.68 -5.76 8.68
C GLY A 361 8.29 -6.56 9.84
N ILE A 362 8.07 -6.13 11.10
CA ILE A 362 8.48 -6.90 12.28
C ILE A 362 7.70 -8.24 12.33
N GLN A 363 6.40 -8.19 12.08
CA GLN A 363 5.54 -9.38 12.09
C GLN A 363 6.02 -10.43 11.09
N VAL A 364 6.37 -10.05 9.86
CA VAL A 364 6.95 -10.95 8.85
C VAL A 364 8.18 -11.69 9.41
N MET A 365 9.08 -11.01 10.11
CA MET A 365 10.26 -11.65 10.68
C MET A 365 9.93 -12.60 11.84
N ILE A 366 8.92 -12.27 12.64
CA ILE A 366 8.47 -13.11 13.77
C ILE A 366 7.80 -14.38 13.27
N ASP A 367 6.86 -14.27 12.33
CA ASP A 367 6.07 -15.39 11.81
C ASP A 367 6.97 -16.44 11.15
N ASP A 368 7.97 -15.99 10.40
CA ASP A 368 8.98 -16.85 9.77
C ASP A 368 10.16 -17.20 10.69
N LYS A 369 10.08 -16.87 12.00
CA LYS A 369 11.08 -17.20 13.02
C LYS A 369 12.49 -16.80 12.63
N VAL A 370 12.65 -15.61 12.05
CA VAL A 370 13.95 -15.09 11.65
C VAL A 370 14.85 -14.92 12.86
N ASP A 371 15.96 -15.67 12.87
CA ASP A 371 16.94 -15.63 13.96
C ASP A 371 17.96 -14.50 13.73
N LEU A 372 17.79 -13.38 14.46
CA LEU A 372 18.72 -12.25 14.42
C LEU A 372 19.99 -12.45 15.23
N SER A 373 20.16 -13.56 15.98
CA SER A 373 21.43 -13.91 16.62
C SER A 373 22.46 -14.38 15.60
N LYS A 374 22.02 -14.82 14.45
CA LYS A 374 22.89 -15.16 13.31
C LYS A 374 23.50 -13.90 12.72
N LYS A 375 24.84 -13.87 12.66
CA LYS A 375 25.59 -12.70 12.16
C LYS A 375 25.13 -12.25 10.78
N ARG A 376 24.88 -13.22 9.88
CA ARG A 376 24.39 -12.96 8.52
C ARG A 376 23.07 -12.18 8.56
N ASN A 377 22.09 -12.65 9.29
CA ASN A 377 20.77 -12.03 9.37
C ASN A 377 20.85 -10.64 10.02
N LEU A 378 21.64 -10.53 11.10
CA LEU A 378 21.87 -9.24 11.74
C LEU A 378 22.47 -8.21 10.77
N MET A 379 23.46 -8.58 9.96
CA MET A 379 24.08 -7.66 9.00
C MET A 379 23.11 -7.25 7.90
N ILE A 380 22.32 -8.16 7.36
CA ILE A 380 21.30 -7.84 6.34
C ILE A 380 20.28 -6.85 6.92
N ALA A 381 19.69 -7.17 8.08
CA ALA A 381 18.66 -6.35 8.68
C ALA A 381 19.17 -4.95 9.06
N SER A 382 20.29 -4.88 9.80
CA SER A 382 20.84 -3.60 10.28
C SER A 382 21.24 -2.68 9.13
N THR A 383 21.92 -3.22 8.13
CA THR A 383 22.35 -2.43 6.95
C THR A 383 21.14 -1.89 6.18
N THR A 384 20.14 -2.75 5.93
CA THR A 384 18.91 -2.36 5.23
C THR A 384 18.16 -1.25 5.97
N LEU A 385 17.99 -1.40 7.28
CA LEU A 385 17.28 -0.43 8.11
C LEU A 385 17.99 0.93 8.10
N VAL A 386 19.29 0.95 8.35
CA VAL A 386 20.03 2.23 8.46
C VAL A 386 20.10 2.96 7.13
N ILE A 387 20.36 2.26 6.03
CA ILE A 387 20.38 2.86 4.69
C ILE A 387 19.01 3.41 4.32
N GLY A 388 17.96 2.63 4.55
CA GLY A 388 16.61 2.99 4.16
C GLY A 388 16.02 4.12 4.99
N ILE A 389 16.08 4.02 6.33
CA ILE A 389 15.55 5.05 7.25
C ILE A 389 16.36 6.33 7.16
N GLY A 390 17.69 6.20 7.03
CA GLY A 390 18.61 7.34 6.86
C GLY A 390 18.47 8.04 5.51
N ASN A 391 17.61 7.52 4.60
CA ASN A 391 17.43 8.05 3.25
C ASN A 391 18.76 8.23 2.50
N ALA A 392 19.72 7.32 2.72
CA ALA A 392 20.95 7.29 1.96
C ALA A 392 20.65 7.07 0.48
N TYR A 393 21.32 7.81 -0.39
CA TYR A 393 21.09 7.69 -1.83
C TYR A 393 22.42 7.53 -2.57
N LEU A 394 22.35 6.82 -3.68
CA LEU A 394 23.46 6.69 -4.62
C LEU A 394 23.14 7.53 -5.85
N GLN A 395 23.99 8.51 -6.16
CA GLN A 395 23.85 9.36 -7.33
C GLN A 395 24.94 9.04 -8.35
N ILE A 396 24.52 8.68 -9.56
CA ILE A 396 25.42 8.40 -10.70
C ILE A 396 24.99 9.32 -11.84
N GLY A 397 25.70 10.40 -12.05
CA GLY A 397 25.32 11.44 -13.01
C GLY A 397 23.96 12.06 -12.65
N GLN A 398 22.98 11.90 -13.53
CA GLN A 398 21.60 12.39 -13.31
C GLN A 398 20.70 11.34 -12.63
N PHE A 399 21.19 10.13 -12.39
CA PHE A 399 20.43 9.04 -11.80
C PHE A 399 20.60 9.03 -10.29
N GLN A 400 19.48 8.94 -9.56
CA GLN A 400 19.48 8.86 -8.10
C GLN A 400 18.68 7.64 -7.66
N PHE A 401 19.35 6.70 -6.99
CA PHE A 401 18.70 5.61 -6.27
C PHE A 401 18.37 6.10 -4.88
N THR A 402 17.10 6.22 -4.55
CA THR A 402 16.62 6.69 -3.25
C THR A 402 16.84 5.65 -2.15
N GLY A 403 16.77 6.08 -0.89
CA GLY A 403 17.07 5.26 0.27
C GLY A 403 16.37 3.90 0.30
N LEU A 404 15.05 3.85 0.02
CA LEU A 404 14.30 2.59 -0.02
C LEU A 404 14.75 1.68 -1.18
N ALA A 405 14.92 2.23 -2.39
CA ALA A 405 15.37 1.46 -3.54
C ALA A 405 16.80 0.93 -3.31
N LEU A 406 17.69 1.79 -2.80
CA LEU A 406 19.07 1.41 -2.47
C LEU A 406 19.11 0.33 -1.37
N ALA A 407 18.34 0.49 -0.30
CA ALA A 407 18.23 -0.49 0.78
C ALA A 407 17.75 -1.85 0.26
N THR A 408 16.76 -1.85 -0.63
CA THR A 408 16.23 -3.07 -1.25
C THR A 408 17.29 -3.80 -2.08
N ILE A 409 17.99 -3.07 -2.96
CA ILE A 409 19.04 -3.64 -3.79
C ILE A 409 20.16 -4.23 -2.91
N ILE A 410 20.60 -3.49 -1.89
CA ILE A 410 21.65 -3.92 -0.97
C ILE A 410 21.19 -5.15 -0.17
N ALA A 411 19.95 -5.17 0.34
CA ALA A 411 19.43 -6.31 1.07
C ALA A 411 19.44 -7.60 0.22
N ILE A 412 19.01 -7.50 -1.04
CA ILE A 412 19.01 -8.61 -1.99
C ILE A 412 20.46 -9.07 -2.28
N ILE A 413 21.37 -8.14 -2.56
CA ILE A 413 22.78 -8.46 -2.83
C ILE A 413 23.42 -9.15 -1.62
N LEU A 414 23.25 -8.59 -0.42
CA LEU A 414 23.80 -9.20 0.80
C LEU A 414 23.22 -10.60 1.03
N ASN A 415 21.93 -10.79 0.80
CA ASN A 415 21.29 -12.09 0.91
C ASN A 415 21.87 -13.13 -0.06
N LEU A 416 22.21 -12.73 -1.29
CA LEU A 416 22.74 -13.63 -2.30
C LEU A 416 24.25 -13.92 -2.13
N VAL A 417 25.01 -12.93 -1.64
CA VAL A 417 26.48 -13.02 -1.56
C VAL A 417 26.95 -13.57 -0.21
N MET A 418 26.26 -13.27 0.88
CA MET A 418 26.67 -13.72 2.20
C MET A 418 26.42 -15.22 2.38
N PRO A 419 27.43 -15.99 2.87
CA PRO A 419 27.28 -17.42 3.08
C PRO A 419 26.17 -17.73 4.09
N GLN A 420 25.42 -18.80 3.85
CA GLN A 420 24.48 -19.30 4.85
C GLN A 420 25.30 -19.91 6.00
N GLU A 421 25.05 -19.42 7.22
CA GLU A 421 25.64 -20.05 8.39
C GLU A 421 25.09 -21.47 8.51
N ALA A 422 25.99 -22.48 8.56
CA ALA A 422 25.59 -23.85 8.90
C ALA A 422 24.80 -23.79 10.22
N ALA A 423 23.74 -24.59 10.31
CA ALA A 423 23.01 -24.74 11.56
C ALA A 423 24.05 -25.04 12.65
N SER A 424 24.22 -24.12 13.61
CA SER A 424 25.13 -24.36 14.71
C SER A 424 24.62 -25.58 15.44
N GLU A 425 25.34 -26.71 15.31
CA GLU A 425 25.23 -27.79 16.28
C GLU A 425 25.32 -27.13 17.65
N LYS A 426 24.25 -27.27 18.45
CA LYS A 426 24.31 -26.92 19.87
C LYS A 426 25.44 -27.72 20.45
N VAL A 427 26.62 -27.13 20.58
CA VAL A 427 27.68 -27.66 21.42
C VAL A 427 27.13 -27.50 22.86
N ILE A 428 26.39 -28.50 23.30
CA ILE A 428 26.19 -28.74 24.72
C ILE A 428 27.56 -29.15 25.25
N LYS A 429 28.39 -28.16 25.61
CA LYS A 429 29.48 -28.43 26.54
C LYS A 429 28.81 -28.70 27.88
N SER A 430 28.69 -29.98 28.20
CA SER A 430 28.56 -30.46 29.55
C SER A 430 29.67 -29.80 30.35
N VAL A 431 29.32 -28.90 31.26
CA VAL A 431 30.20 -28.43 32.33
C VAL A 431 30.09 -29.51 33.40
N GLU A 432 31.05 -30.41 33.43
CA GLU A 432 31.40 -31.18 34.61
C GLU A 432 32.10 -30.26 35.62
#